data_d421954543cdc92b11aa359939cb3854
#
_entry.id   d421954543cdc92b11aa359939cb3854
#
_cell.length_a   1.000
_cell.length_b   1.000
_cell.length_c   1.000
_cell.angle_alpha   90.00
_cell.angle_beta   90.00
_cell.angle_gamma   90.00
#
_symmetry.space_group_name_H-M   'P 1'
#
loop_
_entity.id
_entity.type
_entity.pdbx_description
1 polymer ?
#
loop_
_entity_poly.entity_id
_entity_poly.type
_entity_poly.pdbx_seq_one_letter_code
_entity_poly.pdbx_strand_id
1 'polypeptide(L)'
;VTDKNGNKSREGVADGNVKAGYIHLYWGTETPDHPQEPQPGLGRVILLNGASSAGKSTLARNLQLLLKEAAMIFSMDDYLAMSRGKHETALDAVRESGLPFIESFHAAIAEAARKGALVIVDHVIGESRRWIQDLLNRLDGIPRILVRVECRQDVLLERERRRTDRTPAPAHAQRQHAGIHRHFPHDFSIDTSADTPRKCAMRLISLLPGEFLP
;
A
#
# COMPACT_ATOMS: atom_id res chain seq x y z
N VAL A 1 -30.70 -12.82 11.60
CA VAL A 1 -31.14 -12.66 10.21
C VAL A 1 -32.56 -13.23 10.10
N THR A 2 -33.41 -12.57 9.34
CA THR A 2 -34.78 -13.01 9.11
C THR A 2 -34.88 -13.51 7.67
N ASP A 3 -35.31 -14.74 7.46
CA ASP A 3 -35.52 -15.29 6.12
C ASP A 3 -36.82 -14.75 5.47
N LYS A 4 -37.00 -15.04 4.20
CA LYS A 4 -38.19 -14.61 3.42
C LYS A 4 -39.52 -15.19 3.92
N ASN A 5 -39.49 -16.13 4.85
CA ASN A 5 -40.64 -16.75 5.51
C ASN A 5 -40.87 -16.21 6.93
N GLY A 6 -40.07 -15.20 7.36
CA GLY A 6 -40.17 -14.59 8.68
C GLY A 6 -39.45 -15.31 9.80
N ASN A 7 -38.70 -16.39 9.51
CA ASN A 7 -37.95 -17.13 10.51
C ASN A 7 -36.67 -16.36 10.89
N LYS A 8 -36.44 -16.19 12.18
CA LYS A 8 -35.25 -15.55 12.71
C LYS A 8 -34.17 -16.59 13.02
N SER A 9 -33.05 -16.53 12.34
CA SER A 9 -31.82 -17.26 12.68
C SER A 9 -30.81 -16.36 13.36
N ARG A 10 -30.09 -16.87 14.34
CA ARG A 10 -28.92 -16.19 14.90
C ARG A 10 -27.69 -16.65 14.11
N GLU A 11 -27.14 -15.75 13.32
CA GLU A 11 -25.86 -15.99 12.67
C GLU A 11 -24.75 -15.32 13.46
N GLY A 12 -23.70 -16.06 13.75
CA GLY A 12 -22.54 -15.59 14.49
C GLY A 12 -22.31 -16.33 15.79
N VAL A 13 -21.09 -16.23 16.29
CA VAL A 13 -20.64 -16.80 17.56
C VAL A 13 -20.41 -15.66 18.54
N ALA A 14 -20.92 -15.80 19.75
CA ALA A 14 -20.62 -14.90 20.86
C ALA A 14 -20.02 -15.72 22.00
N ASP A 15 -18.79 -15.39 22.40
CA ASP A 15 -18.11 -15.98 23.56
C ASP A 15 -17.55 -14.80 24.41
N GLY A 16 -18.08 -14.68 25.62
CA GLY A 16 -17.74 -13.57 26.50
C GLY A 16 -18.01 -12.19 25.85
N ASN A 17 -16.98 -11.37 25.73
CA ASN A 17 -17.04 -10.04 25.11
C ASN A 17 -16.81 -10.02 23.61
N VAL A 18 -16.60 -11.18 22.96
CA VAL A 18 -16.37 -11.30 21.52
C VAL A 18 -17.67 -11.64 20.82
N LYS A 19 -18.05 -10.84 19.84
CA LYS A 19 -19.16 -11.13 18.92
C LYS A 19 -18.60 -11.21 17.51
N ALA A 20 -18.70 -12.38 16.90
CA ALA A 20 -18.32 -12.58 15.50
C ALA A 20 -19.58 -12.92 14.68
N GLY A 21 -19.75 -12.28 13.55
CA GLY A 21 -20.84 -12.53 12.61
C GLY A 21 -20.29 -12.70 11.19
N TYR A 22 -20.94 -13.55 10.39
CA TYR A 22 -20.62 -13.67 8.98
C TYR A 22 -21.40 -12.62 8.18
N ILE A 23 -20.70 -11.85 7.37
CA ILE A 23 -21.32 -11.00 6.37
C ILE A 23 -21.48 -11.83 5.10
N HIS A 24 -22.70 -12.25 4.79
CA HIS A 24 -23.01 -12.86 3.51
C HIS A 24 -23.22 -11.75 2.47
N LEU A 25 -22.32 -11.65 1.50
CA LEU A 25 -22.55 -10.86 0.30
C LEU A 25 -23.55 -11.62 -0.58
N TYR A 26 -24.78 -11.16 -0.64
CA TYR A 26 -25.83 -11.75 -1.48
C TYR A 26 -25.68 -11.18 -2.90
N TRP A 27 -25.30 -12.04 -3.83
CA TRP A 27 -25.35 -11.73 -5.26
C TRP A 27 -26.74 -12.09 -5.77
N GLY A 28 -27.73 -11.26 -5.45
CA GLY A 28 -29.07 -11.38 -6.01
C GLY A 28 -29.08 -10.97 -7.48
N THR A 29 -29.91 -11.61 -8.29
CA THR A 29 -30.11 -11.24 -9.70
C THR A 29 -30.97 -9.99 -9.88
N GLU A 30 -31.56 -9.49 -8.81
CA GLU A 30 -32.27 -8.22 -8.79
C GLU A 30 -31.36 -7.18 -8.14
N THR A 31 -30.90 -6.22 -8.91
CA THR A 31 -30.28 -5.01 -8.38
C THR A 31 -31.34 -4.28 -7.55
N PRO A 32 -31.21 -4.23 -6.20
CA PRO A 32 -32.04 -3.30 -5.45
C PRO A 32 -31.83 -1.91 -6.07
N ASP A 33 -32.87 -1.13 -6.12
CA ASP A 33 -32.80 0.30 -6.46
C ASP A 33 -32.06 1.01 -5.31
N HIS A 34 -30.74 0.73 -5.20
CA HIS A 34 -29.88 1.51 -4.32
C HIS A 34 -29.82 2.91 -4.92
N PRO A 35 -30.16 3.94 -4.15
CA PRO A 35 -29.85 5.29 -4.57
C PRO A 35 -28.39 5.27 -5.02
N GLN A 36 -28.12 5.70 -6.26
CA GLN A 36 -26.76 5.76 -6.76
C GLN A 36 -25.98 6.62 -5.77
N GLU A 37 -25.07 5.96 -5.04
CA GLU A 37 -24.16 6.73 -4.19
C GLU A 37 -23.48 7.77 -5.08
N PRO A 38 -23.39 9.03 -4.64
CA PRO A 38 -22.71 10.04 -5.43
C PRO A 38 -21.35 9.47 -5.82
N GLN A 39 -21.05 9.46 -7.12
CA GLN A 39 -19.77 8.95 -7.61
C GLN A 39 -18.67 9.73 -6.88
N PRO A 40 -17.84 9.08 -6.07
CA PRO A 40 -16.76 9.78 -5.38
C PRO A 40 -15.88 10.45 -6.44
N GLY A 41 -15.46 11.67 -6.18
CA GLY A 41 -14.44 12.32 -7.00
C GLY A 41 -13.18 11.47 -7.10
N LEU A 42 -12.27 11.81 -8.00
CA LEU A 42 -10.97 11.11 -8.05
C LEU A 42 -10.27 11.18 -6.70
N GLY A 43 -9.77 10.05 -6.26
CA GLY A 43 -8.89 9.96 -5.10
C GLY A 43 -7.49 10.48 -5.42
N ARG A 44 -6.54 10.18 -4.53
CA ARG A 44 -5.18 10.72 -4.58
C ARG A 44 -4.18 9.63 -4.21
N VAL A 45 -2.95 9.75 -4.70
CA VAL A 45 -1.90 8.76 -4.45
C VAL A 45 -0.66 9.41 -3.84
N ILE A 46 -0.18 8.89 -2.72
CA ILE A 46 1.14 9.21 -2.16
C ILE A 46 2.03 7.99 -2.37
N LEU A 47 2.93 8.04 -3.33
CA LEU A 47 3.83 6.94 -3.66
C LEU A 47 5.17 7.10 -2.93
N LEU A 48 5.46 6.17 -2.03
CA LEU A 48 6.72 6.09 -1.30
C LEU A 48 7.66 5.10 -2.00
N ASN A 49 8.77 5.59 -2.58
CA ASN A 49 9.80 4.75 -3.17
C ASN A 49 11.10 4.83 -2.35
N GLY A 50 11.72 3.70 -2.12
CA GLY A 50 12.99 3.62 -1.39
C GLY A 50 13.46 2.17 -1.22
N ALA A 51 14.70 1.99 -0.81
CA ALA A 51 15.27 0.67 -0.60
C ALA A 51 14.55 -0.12 0.52
N SER A 52 14.79 -1.43 0.55
CA SER A 52 14.41 -2.25 1.70
C SER A 52 15.01 -1.67 2.98
N SER A 53 14.27 -1.71 4.07
CA SER A 53 14.65 -1.14 5.38
C SER A 53 14.90 0.38 5.44
N ALA A 54 14.57 1.13 4.36
CA ALA A 54 14.58 2.59 4.39
C ALA A 54 13.44 3.21 5.23
N GLY A 55 12.51 2.42 5.75
CA GLY A 55 11.45 2.90 6.65
C GLY A 55 10.14 3.30 5.96
N LYS A 56 9.92 2.93 4.69
CA LYS A 56 8.69 3.23 3.93
C LYS A 56 7.42 2.76 4.61
N SER A 57 7.35 1.48 4.99
CA SER A 57 6.16 0.89 5.62
C SER A 57 5.82 1.57 6.94
N THR A 58 6.85 1.92 7.72
CA THR A 58 6.67 2.66 8.97
C THR A 58 6.21 4.09 8.71
N LEU A 59 6.74 4.75 7.68
CA LEU A 59 6.30 6.08 7.25
C LEU A 59 4.86 6.04 6.76
N ALA A 60 4.48 5.05 5.92
CA ALA A 60 3.12 4.87 5.42
C ALA A 60 2.10 4.73 6.55
N ARG A 61 2.38 3.89 7.55
CA ARG A 61 1.50 3.72 8.73
C ARG A 61 1.39 5.01 9.55
N ASN A 62 2.47 5.77 9.72
CA ASN A 62 2.42 7.04 10.44
C ASN A 62 1.66 8.11 9.65
N LEU A 63 1.76 8.15 8.32
CA LEU A 63 0.94 9.01 7.48
C LEU A 63 -0.53 8.67 7.62
N GLN A 64 -0.90 7.40 7.53
CA GLN A 64 -2.28 6.93 7.70
C GLN A 64 -2.87 7.34 9.05
N LEU A 65 -2.07 7.26 10.13
CA LEU A 65 -2.50 7.66 11.46
C LEU A 65 -2.66 9.17 11.65
N LEU A 66 -1.89 9.97 10.90
CA LEU A 66 -1.86 11.43 11.08
C LEU A 66 -2.76 12.17 10.09
N LEU A 67 -3.06 11.58 8.96
CA LEU A 67 -4.05 12.12 8.02
C LEU A 67 -5.44 11.96 8.62
N LYS A 68 -6.26 13.01 8.52
CA LYS A 68 -7.62 13.00 9.07
C LYS A 68 -8.61 12.22 8.21
N GLU A 69 -8.21 11.90 6.99
CA GLU A 69 -8.98 11.13 6.04
C GLU A 69 -8.60 9.66 6.09
N ALA A 70 -9.56 8.76 5.85
CA ALA A 70 -9.27 7.34 5.71
C ALA A 70 -8.38 7.09 4.50
N ALA A 71 -7.20 6.53 4.71
CA ALA A 71 -6.25 6.20 3.66
C ALA A 71 -6.04 4.68 3.56
N MET A 72 -5.93 4.17 2.33
CA MET A 72 -5.56 2.77 2.08
C MET A 72 -4.05 2.65 1.91
N ILE A 73 -3.43 1.68 2.58
CA ILE A 73 -2.02 1.37 2.32
C ILE A 73 -1.94 0.20 1.36
N PHE A 74 -1.25 0.41 0.24
CA PHE A 74 -0.87 -0.64 -0.71
C PHE A 74 0.62 -0.91 -0.58
N SER A 75 0.97 -2.09 -0.04
CA SER A 75 2.35 -2.54 0.12
C SER A 75 2.65 -3.64 -0.89
N MET A 76 3.77 -3.53 -1.59
CA MET A 76 4.20 -4.58 -2.52
C MET A 76 4.51 -5.89 -1.78
N ASP A 77 5.08 -5.82 -0.58
CA ASP A 77 5.39 -7.02 0.21
C ASP A 77 4.11 -7.75 0.64
N ASP A 78 3.05 -7.00 1.04
CA ASP A 78 1.75 -7.58 1.39
C ASP A 78 1.05 -8.16 0.15
N TYR A 79 1.13 -7.49 -0.99
CA TYR A 79 0.56 -7.97 -2.24
C TYR A 79 1.25 -9.25 -2.73
N LEU A 80 2.57 -9.31 -2.63
CA LEU A 80 3.33 -10.53 -2.88
C LEU A 80 2.95 -11.66 -1.91
N ALA A 81 2.64 -11.34 -0.65
CA ALA A 81 2.24 -12.33 0.34
C ALA A 81 0.89 -12.98 0.02
N MET A 82 0.01 -12.35 -0.77
CA MET A 82 -1.26 -12.94 -1.24
C MET A 82 -1.04 -14.15 -2.14
N SER A 83 0.11 -14.24 -2.82
CA SER A 83 0.47 -15.38 -3.69
C SER A 83 1.15 -16.54 -2.95
N ARG A 84 1.29 -16.48 -1.63
CA ARG A 84 1.93 -17.53 -0.84
C ARG A 84 1.14 -18.83 -0.93
N GLY A 85 1.67 -19.77 -1.75
CA GLY A 85 1.26 -21.15 -1.79
C GLY A 85 2.33 -22.06 -1.17
N LYS A 86 2.80 -23.04 -1.97
CA LYS A 86 3.87 -24.00 -1.57
C LYS A 86 5.30 -23.45 -1.82
N HIS A 87 5.44 -22.19 -2.16
CA HIS A 87 6.71 -21.58 -2.53
C HIS A 87 7.47 -21.05 -1.31
N GLU A 88 8.79 -21.15 -1.33
CA GLU A 88 9.66 -20.69 -0.23
C GLU A 88 9.59 -19.16 -0.07
N THR A 89 9.50 -18.45 -1.18
CA THR A 89 9.37 -16.98 -1.18
C THR A 89 8.20 -16.52 -2.08
N ALA A 90 7.65 -15.36 -1.76
CA ALA A 90 6.63 -14.74 -2.60
C ALA A 90 7.18 -14.37 -4.00
N LEU A 91 8.48 -14.08 -4.10
CA LEU A 91 9.12 -13.77 -5.38
C LEU A 91 9.24 -15.01 -6.27
N ASP A 92 9.50 -16.17 -5.70
CA ASP A 92 9.52 -17.44 -6.44
C ASP A 92 8.13 -17.78 -6.96
N ALA A 93 7.09 -17.60 -6.13
CA ALA A 93 5.71 -17.76 -6.55
C ALA A 93 5.36 -16.90 -7.78
N VAL A 94 5.81 -15.64 -7.81
CA VAL A 94 5.62 -14.73 -8.95
C VAL A 94 6.36 -15.20 -10.19
N ARG A 95 7.63 -15.63 -10.05
CA ARG A 95 8.44 -16.11 -11.17
C ARG A 95 7.86 -17.39 -11.81
N GLU A 96 7.38 -18.30 -10.98
CA GLU A 96 6.83 -19.57 -11.43
C GLU A 96 5.42 -19.45 -12.01
N SER A 97 4.60 -18.54 -11.46
CA SER A 97 3.23 -18.34 -11.94
C SER A 97 3.14 -17.69 -13.32
N GLY A 98 4.19 -16.97 -13.75
CA GLY A 98 4.18 -16.17 -14.98
C GLY A 98 3.14 -15.03 -14.96
N LEU A 99 2.50 -14.78 -13.83
CA LEU A 99 1.49 -13.73 -13.70
C LEU A 99 2.11 -12.34 -13.77
N PRO A 100 1.46 -11.37 -14.40
CA PRO A 100 1.91 -9.98 -14.45
C PRO A 100 1.66 -9.29 -13.11
N PHE A 101 2.36 -9.76 -12.07
CA PHE A 101 2.07 -9.44 -10.67
C PHE A 101 2.25 -7.96 -10.35
N ILE A 102 3.30 -7.35 -10.89
CA ILE A 102 3.61 -5.93 -10.66
C ILE A 102 2.57 -5.06 -11.38
N GLU A 103 2.24 -5.41 -12.62
CA GLU A 103 1.22 -4.72 -13.40
C GLU A 103 -0.17 -4.84 -12.75
N SER A 104 -0.48 -5.98 -12.12
CA SER A 104 -1.72 -6.17 -11.35
C SER A 104 -1.75 -5.33 -10.07
N PHE A 105 -0.64 -5.22 -9.38
CA PHE A 105 -0.49 -4.33 -8.22
C PHE A 105 -0.71 -2.87 -8.61
N HIS A 106 -0.09 -2.42 -9.69
CA HIS A 106 -0.26 -1.06 -10.20
C HIS A 106 -1.71 -0.78 -10.64
N ALA A 107 -2.37 -1.77 -11.25
CA ALA A 107 -3.78 -1.65 -11.62
C ALA A 107 -4.69 -1.50 -10.40
N ALA A 108 -4.44 -2.27 -9.33
CA ALA A 108 -5.21 -2.20 -8.10
C ALA A 108 -5.08 -0.82 -7.41
N ILE A 109 -3.87 -0.24 -7.38
CA ILE A 109 -3.62 1.11 -6.88
C ILE A 109 -4.46 2.14 -7.65
N ALA A 110 -4.36 2.10 -8.99
CA ALA A 110 -5.06 3.04 -9.85
C ALA A 110 -6.58 2.92 -9.73
N GLU A 111 -7.11 1.71 -9.63
CA GLU A 111 -8.54 1.48 -9.46
C GLU A 111 -9.06 2.00 -8.12
N ALA A 112 -8.35 1.75 -7.02
CA ALA A 112 -8.71 2.29 -5.72
C ALA A 112 -8.77 3.83 -5.74
N ALA A 113 -7.76 4.47 -6.36
CA ALA A 113 -7.74 5.92 -6.50
C ALA A 113 -8.85 6.46 -7.41
N ARG A 114 -9.17 5.77 -8.52
CA ARG A 114 -10.32 6.16 -9.38
C ARG A 114 -11.64 6.08 -8.66
N LYS A 115 -11.76 5.21 -7.67
CA LYS A 115 -12.94 5.07 -6.79
C LYS A 115 -12.95 6.06 -5.61
N GLY A 116 -12.08 7.05 -5.62
CA GLY A 116 -12.07 8.14 -4.65
C GLY A 116 -11.17 7.91 -3.42
N ALA A 117 -10.43 6.79 -3.34
CA ALA A 117 -9.59 6.53 -2.19
C ALA A 117 -8.34 7.41 -2.15
N LEU A 118 -7.93 7.86 -0.96
CA LEU A 118 -6.56 8.27 -0.69
C LEU A 118 -5.70 7.02 -0.52
N VAL A 119 -4.73 6.83 -1.41
CA VAL A 119 -3.87 5.66 -1.44
C VAL A 119 -2.44 6.02 -1.07
N ILE A 120 -1.89 5.36 -0.06
CA ILE A 120 -0.46 5.45 0.30
C ILE A 120 0.21 4.17 -0.22
N VAL A 121 1.16 4.30 -1.12
CA VAL A 121 1.84 3.17 -1.76
C VAL A 121 3.23 2.98 -1.17
N ASP A 122 3.49 1.81 -0.58
CA ASP A 122 4.82 1.36 -0.17
C ASP A 122 5.39 0.45 -1.26
N HIS A 123 6.27 0.99 -2.08
CA HIS A 123 6.83 0.27 -3.21
C HIS A 123 8.35 0.36 -3.28
N VAL A 124 8.97 -0.70 -3.78
CA VAL A 124 10.35 -0.75 -4.22
C VAL A 124 10.31 -0.86 -5.74
N ILE A 125 10.10 0.27 -6.41
CA ILE A 125 9.90 0.25 -7.87
C ILE A 125 11.22 0.04 -8.62
N GLY A 126 12.34 0.17 -7.91
CA GLY A 126 13.66 -0.23 -8.35
C GLY A 126 14.21 0.58 -9.52
N GLU A 127 15.11 -0.07 -10.25
CA GLU A 127 15.77 0.50 -11.42
C GLU A 127 14.97 0.27 -12.71
N SER A 128 13.81 -0.37 -12.63
CA SER A 128 13.00 -0.73 -13.80
C SER A 128 12.23 0.48 -14.32
N ARG A 129 12.74 1.10 -15.37
CA ARG A 129 12.01 2.16 -16.10
C ARG A 129 10.64 1.70 -16.57
N ARG A 130 10.52 0.43 -16.99
CA ARG A 130 9.24 -0.16 -17.45
C ARG A 130 8.20 -0.13 -16.34
N TRP A 131 8.54 -0.51 -15.11
CA TRP A 131 7.60 -0.53 -14.00
C TRP A 131 7.21 0.87 -13.55
N ILE A 132 8.19 1.80 -13.51
CA ILE A 132 7.90 3.21 -13.23
C ILE A 132 6.92 3.76 -14.26
N GLN A 133 7.17 3.52 -15.54
CA GLN A 133 6.30 4.02 -16.62
C GLN A 133 4.92 3.38 -16.59
N ASP A 134 4.81 2.06 -16.34
CA ASP A 134 3.51 1.38 -16.21
C ASP A 134 2.68 2.00 -15.08
N LEU A 135 3.28 2.20 -13.89
CA LEU A 135 2.57 2.82 -12.77
C LEU A 135 2.14 4.25 -13.10
N LEU A 136 3.04 5.08 -13.62
CA LEU A 136 2.73 6.48 -13.94
C LEU A 136 1.65 6.59 -15.03
N ASN A 137 1.68 5.74 -16.05
CA ASN A 137 0.65 5.70 -17.09
C ASN A 137 -0.73 5.33 -16.51
N ARG A 138 -0.78 4.36 -15.57
CA ARG A 138 -2.04 3.98 -14.90
C ARG A 138 -2.59 5.07 -13.99
N LEU A 139 -1.71 5.90 -13.44
CA LEU A 139 -2.04 7.05 -12.60
C LEU A 139 -2.28 8.34 -13.39
N ASP A 140 -2.32 8.26 -14.72
CA ASP A 140 -2.62 9.44 -15.53
C ASP A 140 -3.99 10.02 -15.19
N GLY A 141 -4.05 11.36 -15.05
CA GLY A 141 -5.24 12.09 -14.59
C GLY A 141 -5.55 11.97 -13.10
N ILE A 142 -4.83 11.14 -12.32
CA ILE A 142 -5.02 10.99 -10.87
C ILE A 142 -4.01 11.88 -10.14
N PRO A 143 -4.46 12.77 -9.21
CA PRO A 143 -3.57 13.53 -8.35
C PRO A 143 -2.60 12.62 -7.60
N ARG A 144 -1.32 12.90 -7.72
CA ARG A 144 -0.28 12.06 -7.11
C ARG A 144 0.91 12.86 -6.61
N ILE A 145 1.52 12.35 -5.56
CA ILE A 145 2.77 12.84 -4.99
C ILE A 145 3.76 11.67 -4.96
N LEU A 146 4.93 11.91 -5.53
CA LEU A 146 6.01 10.94 -5.60
C LEU A 146 7.06 11.29 -4.55
N VAL A 147 7.28 10.40 -3.59
CA VAL A 147 8.17 10.63 -2.45
C VAL A 147 9.35 9.69 -2.51
N ARG A 148 10.53 10.26 -2.55
CA ARG A 148 11.79 9.56 -2.38
C ARG A 148 12.06 9.37 -0.89
N VAL A 149 12.04 8.12 -0.41
CA VAL A 149 12.36 7.79 0.98
C VAL A 149 13.82 7.40 1.06
N GLU A 150 14.59 8.26 1.67
CA GLU A 150 16.03 8.11 1.87
C GLU A 150 16.36 7.56 3.24
N CYS A 151 17.47 6.88 3.33
CA CYS A 151 18.06 6.44 4.59
C CYS A 151 19.57 6.30 4.39
N ARG A 152 20.37 6.77 5.34
CA ARG A 152 21.82 6.53 5.30
C ARG A 152 22.09 5.02 5.27
N GLN A 153 23.08 4.63 4.51
CA GLN A 153 23.41 3.21 4.29
C GLN A 153 23.73 2.45 5.57
N ASP A 154 24.47 3.06 6.50
CA ASP A 154 24.80 2.46 7.79
C ASP A 154 23.55 2.13 8.62
N VAL A 155 22.61 3.10 8.71
CA VAL A 155 21.33 2.96 9.41
C VAL A 155 20.45 1.90 8.72
N LEU A 156 20.39 1.93 7.39
CA LEU A 156 19.63 0.99 6.60
C LEU A 156 20.11 -0.46 6.82
N LEU A 157 21.43 -0.68 6.78
CA LEU A 157 22.03 -2.00 6.98
C LEU A 157 21.82 -2.51 8.41
N GLU A 158 21.90 -1.63 9.39
CA GLU A 158 21.61 -1.99 10.78
C GLU A 158 20.15 -2.39 10.98
N ARG A 159 19.20 -1.61 10.39
CA ARG A 159 17.78 -1.96 10.39
C ARG A 159 17.52 -3.30 9.70
N GLU A 160 18.17 -3.54 8.56
CA GLU A 160 18.03 -4.80 7.82
C GLU A 160 18.50 -6.00 8.63
N ARG A 161 19.63 -5.90 9.36
CA ARG A 161 20.13 -6.97 10.21
C ARG A 161 19.21 -7.31 11.38
N ARG A 162 18.48 -6.30 11.89
CA ARG A 162 17.55 -6.46 13.03
C ARG A 162 16.16 -6.94 12.60
N ARG A 163 15.90 -7.15 11.31
CA ARG A 163 14.59 -7.65 10.87
C ARG A 163 14.30 -9.05 11.40
N THR A 164 13.05 -9.23 11.86
CA THR A 164 12.53 -10.51 12.38
C THR A 164 11.36 -11.05 11.57
N ASP A 165 10.80 -10.25 10.69
CA ASP A 165 9.64 -10.56 9.85
C ASP A 165 10.02 -11.38 8.61
N ARG A 166 11.30 -11.42 8.25
CA ARG A 166 11.86 -12.21 7.16
C ARG A 166 13.35 -12.43 7.37
N THR A 167 13.96 -13.30 6.58
CA THR A 167 15.43 -13.48 6.57
C THR A 167 16.10 -12.17 6.15
N PRO A 168 17.02 -11.64 6.97
CA PRO A 168 17.78 -10.43 6.64
C PRO A 168 18.63 -10.62 5.36
N ALA A 169 18.62 -9.62 4.50
CA ALA A 169 19.37 -9.63 3.23
C ALA A 169 20.18 -8.33 3.04
N PRO A 170 21.22 -8.06 3.86
CA PRO A 170 21.95 -6.78 3.83
C PRO A 170 22.57 -6.45 2.47
N ALA A 171 23.13 -7.45 1.77
CA ALA A 171 23.72 -7.27 0.45
C ALA A 171 22.66 -6.87 -0.60
N HIS A 172 21.44 -7.38 -0.50
CA HIS A 172 20.32 -6.97 -1.36
C HIS A 172 19.89 -5.53 -1.06
N ALA A 173 19.69 -5.20 0.20
CA ALA A 173 19.33 -3.86 0.64
C ALA A 173 20.38 -2.81 0.22
N GLN A 174 21.65 -3.15 0.31
CA GLN A 174 22.76 -2.28 -0.15
C GLN A 174 22.72 -2.04 -1.66
N ARG A 175 22.51 -3.09 -2.48
CA ARG A 175 22.37 -2.93 -3.94
C ARG A 175 21.19 -2.06 -4.29
N GLN A 176 20.04 -2.28 -3.66
CA GLN A 176 18.87 -1.42 -3.85
C GLN A 176 19.16 0.02 -3.49
N HIS A 177 19.81 0.28 -2.35
CA HIS A 177 20.15 1.62 -1.90
C HIS A 177 20.95 2.40 -2.95
N ALA A 178 21.87 1.76 -3.66
CA ALA A 178 22.69 2.40 -4.67
C ALA A 178 21.93 2.80 -5.96
N GLY A 179 20.82 2.12 -6.27
CA GLY A 179 20.15 2.27 -7.58
C GLY A 179 18.68 2.68 -7.54
N ILE A 180 18.01 2.51 -6.40
CA ILE A 180 16.54 2.60 -6.30
C ILE A 180 15.93 3.93 -6.75
N HIS A 181 16.71 5.00 -6.72
CA HIS A 181 16.24 6.33 -7.08
C HIS A 181 16.72 6.82 -8.44
N ARG A 182 17.52 6.02 -9.17
CA ARG A 182 18.20 6.47 -10.40
C ARG A 182 17.25 7.02 -11.46
N HIS A 183 16.08 6.43 -11.62
CA HIS A 183 15.10 6.78 -12.65
C HIS A 183 13.76 7.20 -12.06
N PHE A 184 13.66 7.29 -10.74
CA PHE A 184 12.42 7.62 -10.08
C PHE A 184 12.23 9.14 -10.02
N PRO A 185 11.24 9.69 -10.72
CA PRO A 185 10.86 11.09 -10.53
C PRO A 185 10.31 11.27 -9.12
N HIS A 186 10.53 12.41 -8.51
CA HIS A 186 10.00 12.67 -7.16
C HIS A 186 9.70 14.15 -6.99
N ASP A 187 8.66 14.42 -6.23
CA ASP A 187 8.25 15.76 -5.82
C ASP A 187 8.94 16.14 -4.50
N PHE A 188 9.07 15.16 -3.59
CA PHE A 188 9.71 15.37 -2.28
C PHE A 188 10.67 14.24 -1.91
N SER A 189 11.63 14.58 -1.04
CA SER A 189 12.53 13.61 -0.40
C SER A 189 12.36 13.66 1.11
N ILE A 190 12.29 12.49 1.74
CA ILE A 190 12.25 12.33 3.20
C ILE A 190 13.38 11.41 3.64
N ASP A 191 14.30 11.95 4.42
CA ASP A 191 15.34 11.16 5.10
C ASP A 191 14.80 10.63 6.44
N THR A 192 14.85 9.31 6.59
CA THR A 192 14.39 8.59 7.79
C THR A 192 15.51 8.21 8.73
N SER A 193 16.76 8.65 8.48
CA SER A 193 17.94 8.19 9.22
C SER A 193 18.00 8.68 10.65
N ALA A 194 17.61 9.93 10.90
CA ALA A 194 17.82 10.62 12.15
C ALA A 194 16.52 10.87 12.95
N ASP A 195 15.44 11.14 12.25
CA ASP A 195 14.17 11.50 12.88
C ASP A 195 13.31 10.29 13.23
N THR A 196 12.40 10.48 14.20
CA THR A 196 11.38 9.47 14.51
C THR A 196 10.40 9.33 13.33
N PRO A 197 9.79 8.14 13.13
CA PRO A 197 8.82 7.93 12.05
C PRO A 197 7.68 8.96 12.05
N ARG A 198 7.20 9.34 13.24
CA ARG A 198 6.16 10.36 13.40
C ARG A 198 6.61 11.74 12.91
N LYS A 199 7.85 12.16 13.22
CA LYS A 199 8.41 13.43 12.73
C LYS A 199 8.57 13.42 11.21
N CYS A 200 9.06 12.32 10.64
CA CYS A 200 9.15 12.16 9.18
C CYS A 200 7.78 12.29 8.52
N ALA A 201 6.75 11.67 9.07
CA ALA A 201 5.38 11.75 8.55
C ALA A 201 4.80 13.18 8.69
N MET A 202 4.98 13.84 9.83
CA MET A 202 4.56 15.24 10.02
C MET A 202 5.25 16.18 9.03
N ARG A 203 6.55 15.99 8.80
CA ARG A 203 7.31 16.76 7.82
C ARG A 203 6.77 16.53 6.40
N LEU A 204 6.47 15.29 6.02
CA LEU A 204 5.88 15.03 4.70
C LEU A 204 4.50 15.67 4.59
N ILE A 205 3.64 15.56 5.60
CA ILE A 205 2.31 16.20 5.61
C ILE A 205 2.42 17.72 5.41
N SER A 206 3.40 18.38 6.04
CA SER A 206 3.60 19.82 5.88
C SER A 206 4.05 20.25 4.46
N LEU A 207 4.49 19.30 3.65
CA LEU A 207 4.89 19.53 2.25
C LEU A 207 3.77 19.20 1.26
N LEU A 208 2.72 18.49 1.69
CA LEU A 208 1.64 18.09 0.81
C LEU A 208 0.81 19.31 0.35
N PRO A 209 0.42 19.38 -0.93
CA PRO A 209 -0.54 20.35 -1.42
C PRO A 209 -1.88 20.25 -0.68
N GLY A 210 -2.64 21.36 -0.63
CA GLY A 210 -3.92 21.44 0.08
C GLY A 210 -4.93 20.37 -0.33
N GLU A 211 -4.90 19.94 -1.57
CA GLU A 211 -5.76 18.85 -2.06
C GLU A 211 -5.46 17.48 -1.45
N PHE A 212 -4.29 17.30 -0.83
CA PHE A 212 -3.91 16.09 -0.09
C PHE A 212 -4.17 16.20 1.42
N LEU A 213 -4.64 17.34 1.85
CA LEU A 213 -5.01 17.60 3.24
C LEU A 213 -6.53 17.61 3.35
N PRO A 214 -7.10 17.15 4.47
CA PRO A 214 -8.54 17.13 4.71
C PRO A 214 -9.12 18.53 4.86
#